data_1c55539fe2e9b12274495aac2df1b90c
#
_entry.id   1c55539fe2e9b12274495aac2df1b90c
#
_cell.length_a   1.000
_cell.length_b   1.000
_cell.length_c   1.000
_cell.angle_alpha   90.00
_cell.angle_beta   90.00
_cell.angle_gamma   90.00
#
_symmetry.space_group_name_H-M   'P 1'
#
loop_
_entity.id
_entity.type
_entity.pdbx_description
1 polymer ?
#
loop_
_entity_poly.entity_id
_entity_poly.type
_entity_poly.pdbx_seq_one_letter_code
_entity_poly.pdbx_strand_id
1 'polypeptide(L)' 'MAKKKTKYSLVGVDGNAYSIMAYVQSAMKDVGFSKEDIDAYLDDAMSSDYTHLLGVSVKMIHLCNEKV' A
#
# COMPACT_ATOMS: atom_id res chain seq x y z
N MET A 1 -1.03 18.56 21.22
CA MET A 1 -1.18 18.55 19.90
C MET A 1 -1.50 17.22 19.32
N ALA A 2 -2.50 17.17 18.60
CA ALA A 2 -2.91 15.93 18.04
C ALA A 2 -2.15 15.69 16.77
N LYS A 3 -1.46 14.60 16.72
CA LYS A 3 -0.76 14.25 15.55
C LYS A 3 -1.44 13.09 14.93
N LYS A 4 -1.67 13.16 13.66
CA LYS A 4 -2.27 12.05 12.98
C LYS A 4 -1.37 10.84 13.09
N LYS A 5 -1.92 9.74 13.56
CA LYS A 5 -1.15 8.55 13.75
C LYS A 5 -0.99 7.84 12.44
N THR A 6 0.22 7.46 12.11
CA THR A 6 0.50 6.69 10.92
C THR A 6 0.52 5.22 11.30
N LYS A 7 -0.51 4.49 10.90
CA LYS A 7 -0.62 3.08 11.23
C LYS A 7 0.18 2.20 10.28
N TYR A 8 0.25 2.59 9.02
CA TYR A 8 0.94 1.80 8.01
C TYR A 8 2.14 2.56 7.48
N SER A 9 3.21 1.82 7.20
CA SER A 9 4.41 2.43 6.65
C SER A 9 5.20 1.37 5.92
N LEU A 10 5.82 1.77 4.82
CA LEU A 10 6.71 0.86 4.09
C LEU A 10 8.12 0.84 4.69
N VAL A 11 8.38 1.73 5.64
CA VAL A 11 9.67 1.73 6.32
C VAL A 11 9.79 0.44 7.12
N GLY A 12 10.87 -0.30 6.89
CA GLY A 12 11.08 -1.56 7.58
C GLY A 12 10.48 -2.76 6.89
N VAL A 13 9.70 -2.54 5.83
CA VAL A 13 9.19 -3.65 5.04
C VAL A 13 10.30 -4.14 4.13
N ASP A 14 10.39 -5.46 3.96
CA ASP A 14 11.37 -6.03 3.05
C ASP A 14 11.22 -5.38 1.67
N GLY A 15 12.33 -5.03 1.04
CA GLY A 15 12.34 -4.34 -0.25
C GLY A 15 11.96 -5.19 -1.44
N ASN A 16 11.66 -6.46 -1.23
CA ASN A 16 11.20 -7.34 -2.29
C ASN A 16 9.83 -6.90 -2.79
N ALA A 17 9.64 -6.89 -4.11
CA ALA A 17 8.37 -6.43 -4.69
C ALA A 17 7.17 -7.18 -4.13
N TYR A 18 7.28 -8.48 -3.98
CA TYR A 18 6.16 -9.28 -3.47
C TYR A 18 5.87 -8.95 -2.01
N SER A 19 6.91 -8.68 -1.22
CA SER A 19 6.72 -8.32 0.18
C SER A 19 6.00 -6.99 0.29
N ILE A 20 6.37 -6.04 -0.54
CA ILE A 20 5.73 -4.73 -0.56
C ILE A 20 4.26 -4.86 -0.94
N MET A 21 3.98 -5.61 -2.01
CA MET A 21 2.60 -5.81 -2.44
C MET A 21 1.76 -6.53 -1.40
N ALA A 22 2.33 -7.52 -0.74
CA ALA A 22 1.61 -8.26 0.30
C ALA A 22 1.26 -7.34 1.47
N TYR A 23 2.20 -6.49 1.85
CA TYR A 23 1.96 -5.56 2.95
C TYR A 23 0.85 -4.58 2.59
N VAL A 24 0.89 -4.02 1.38
CA VAL A 24 -0.12 -3.05 0.95
C VAL A 24 -1.49 -3.71 0.84
N GLN A 25 -1.55 -4.92 0.30
CA GLN A 25 -2.81 -5.66 0.24
C GLN A 25 -3.41 -5.83 1.62
N SER A 26 -2.58 -6.21 2.57
CA SER A 26 -3.02 -6.42 3.94
C SER A 26 -3.58 -5.14 4.54
N ALA A 27 -2.89 -4.03 4.32
CA ALA A 27 -3.33 -2.73 4.80
C ALA A 27 -4.65 -2.33 4.16
N MET A 28 -4.78 -2.55 2.85
CA MET A 28 -6.00 -2.21 2.15
C MET A 28 -7.19 -2.99 2.67
N LYS A 29 -7.00 -4.28 2.90
CA LYS A 29 -8.06 -5.11 3.47
C LYS A 29 -8.45 -4.61 4.84
N ASP A 30 -7.45 -4.27 5.63
CA ASP A 30 -7.66 -3.83 7.00
C ASP A 30 -8.53 -2.59 7.09
N VAL A 31 -8.38 -1.67 6.15
CA VAL A 31 -9.15 -0.42 6.15
C VAL A 31 -10.42 -0.51 5.31
N GLY A 32 -10.73 -1.66 4.74
CA GLY A 32 -12.01 -1.87 4.08
C GLY A 32 -12.05 -1.69 2.58
N PHE A 33 -10.93 -1.68 1.90
CA PHE A 33 -10.95 -1.64 0.44
C PHE A 33 -11.51 -2.96 -0.10
N SER A 34 -12.22 -2.89 -1.20
CA SER A 34 -12.81 -4.07 -1.81
C SER A 34 -11.75 -4.89 -2.52
N LYS A 35 -12.12 -6.12 -2.86
CA LYS A 35 -11.23 -6.98 -3.60
C LYS A 35 -10.90 -6.36 -4.96
N GLU A 36 -11.88 -5.71 -5.58
CA GLU A 36 -11.66 -5.05 -6.86
C GLU A 36 -10.63 -3.94 -6.77
N ASP A 37 -10.69 -3.18 -5.69
CA ASP A 37 -9.71 -2.12 -5.46
C ASP A 37 -8.32 -2.69 -5.28
N ILE A 38 -8.22 -3.79 -4.54
CA ILE A 38 -6.94 -4.45 -4.31
C ILE A 38 -6.39 -5.01 -5.61
N ASP A 39 -7.23 -5.65 -6.40
CA ASP A 39 -6.81 -6.18 -7.70
C ASP A 39 -6.33 -5.06 -8.63
N ALA A 40 -7.02 -3.93 -8.63
CA ALA A 40 -6.62 -2.79 -9.43
C ALA A 40 -5.25 -2.26 -9.01
N TYR A 41 -5.03 -2.21 -7.69
CA TYR A 41 -3.73 -1.80 -7.18
C TYR A 41 -2.63 -2.75 -7.66
N LEU A 42 -2.87 -4.05 -7.55
CA LEU A 42 -1.88 -5.05 -7.95
C LEU A 42 -1.57 -4.97 -9.43
N ASP A 43 -2.60 -4.80 -10.26
CA ASP A 43 -2.42 -4.64 -11.69
C ASP A 43 -1.55 -3.44 -12.00
N ASP A 44 -1.84 -2.32 -11.37
CA ASP A 44 -1.09 -1.09 -11.60
C ASP A 44 0.35 -1.24 -11.10
N ALA A 45 0.52 -1.82 -9.92
CA ALA A 45 1.85 -1.97 -9.34
C ALA A 45 2.73 -2.85 -10.20
N MET A 46 2.16 -3.85 -10.86
CA MET A 46 2.91 -4.78 -11.69
C MET A 46 2.98 -4.37 -13.16
N SER A 47 2.43 -3.22 -13.50
CA SER A 47 2.33 -2.80 -14.90
C SER A 47 3.62 -2.20 -15.45
N SER A 48 4.58 -1.90 -14.60
CA SER A 48 5.81 -1.26 -15.03
C SER A 48 6.98 -1.76 -14.17
N ASP A 49 7.96 -0.90 -13.89
CA ASP A 49 9.15 -1.32 -13.17
C ASP A 49 8.97 -1.18 -11.65
N TYR A 50 10.05 -1.51 -10.95
CA TYR A 50 10.04 -1.48 -9.48
C TYR A 50 9.80 -0.07 -8.94
N THR A 51 10.35 0.95 -9.59
CA THR A 51 10.15 2.33 -9.18
C THR A 51 8.67 2.70 -9.23
N HIS A 52 8.00 2.26 -10.28
CA HIS A 52 6.56 2.48 -10.42
C HIS A 52 5.81 1.77 -9.29
N LEU A 53 6.17 0.53 -9.01
CA LEU A 53 5.56 -0.25 -7.96
C LEU A 53 5.70 0.47 -6.62
N LEU A 54 6.88 0.99 -6.33
CA LEU A 54 7.11 1.73 -5.09
C LEU A 54 6.23 2.96 -5.00
N GLY A 55 6.13 3.71 -6.10
CA GLY A 55 5.33 4.92 -6.14
C GLY A 55 3.86 4.65 -5.89
N VAL A 56 3.33 3.63 -6.55
CA VAL A 56 1.93 3.24 -6.38
C VAL A 56 1.69 2.75 -4.96
N SER A 57 2.64 1.99 -4.42
CA SER A 57 2.50 1.44 -3.08
C SER A 57 2.52 2.52 -2.01
N VAL A 58 3.42 3.50 -2.13
CA VAL A 58 3.48 4.62 -1.20
C VAL A 58 2.17 5.39 -1.22
N LYS A 59 1.65 5.63 -2.41
CA LYS A 59 0.39 6.34 -2.57
C LYS A 59 -0.75 5.59 -1.90
N MET A 60 -0.80 4.28 -2.09
CA MET A 60 -1.86 3.48 -1.51
C MET A 60 -1.75 3.42 0.02
N ILE A 61 -0.54 3.32 0.54
CA ILE A 61 -0.33 3.34 1.99
C ILE A 61 -0.80 4.67 2.57
N HIS A 62 -0.55 5.76 1.85
CA HIS A 62 -1.01 7.07 2.28
C HIS A 62 -2.54 7.10 2.39
N LEU A 63 -3.22 6.53 1.40
CA LEU A 63 -4.68 6.45 1.43
C LEU A 63 -5.16 5.56 2.58
N CYS A 64 -4.48 4.47 2.84
CA CYS A 64 -4.84 3.60 3.96
C CYS A 64 -4.74 4.37 5.29
N ASN A 65 -3.70 5.16 5.44
CA ASN A 65 -3.51 5.94 6.66
C ASN A 65 -4.60 6.99 6.82
N GLU A 66 -5.13 7.51 5.72
CA GLU A 66 -6.20 8.48 5.80
C GLU A 66 -7.51 7.86 6.28
N LYS A 67 -7.65 6.55 6.11
CA LYS A 67 -8.85 5.86 6.54
C LYS A 67 -8.78 5.36 7.98
N VAL A 68 -7.63 5.50 8.61
CA VAL A 68 -7.46 5.08 10.01
C VAL A 68 -8.09 6.09 11.03
#